data_037523bb6cf29ee7e8e1d6e6ea9a69a3
#
_entry.id   037523bb6cf29ee7e8e1d6e6ea9a69a3
#
_cell.length_a   1.000
_cell.length_b   1.000
_cell.length_c   1.000
_cell.angle_alpha   90.00
_cell.angle_beta   90.00
_cell.angle_gamma   90.00
#
_symmetry.space_group_name_H-M   'P 1'
#
loop_
_entity.id
_entity.type
_entity.pdbx_description
1 polymer ?
#
loop_
_entity_poly.entity_id
_entity_poly.type
_entity_poly.pdbx_seq_one_letter_code
_entity_poly.pdbx_strand_id
1 'polypeptide(L)'
;GESLFNDGVGVVVFLTILSIAKSSGADVEPVSILKLFTQEVFGGIGLGLILGWIAFKMMKSIDNYEIEVIITIAIVMGGTLIAHKWHLSSPLAMVTAGLLVGNDKLRQAAMSKETEGYVDKFWELIDVLFNIILFVLIGMEILVLTFRLDYILAGLIAVPFILLCRYLSLWLPIKTFAKRLNFVPHTNLIMTWGGLRGGISVALALSLPKDMYRELFLVMTYVVVVFSIIGQGLTVGPIIKKLTEPKQ
;
A
#
# COMPACT_ATOMS: atom_id res chain seq x y z
N GLY A 1 -5.05 6.16 6.37
CA GLY A 1 -4.77 4.85 7.01
C GLY A 1 -5.24 3.65 6.19
N GLU A 2 -6.41 3.72 5.54
CA GLU A 2 -6.97 2.56 4.81
C GLU A 2 -6.06 2.13 3.65
N SER A 3 -5.60 3.06 2.84
CA SER A 3 -4.73 2.76 1.69
C SER A 3 -3.42 2.12 2.13
N LEU A 4 -2.80 2.66 3.16
CA LEU A 4 -1.51 2.21 3.70
C LEU A 4 -1.55 0.75 4.17
N PHE A 5 -2.58 0.38 4.96
CA PHE A 5 -2.75 -0.99 5.42
C PHE A 5 -3.16 -1.94 4.29
N ASN A 6 -4.01 -1.47 3.37
CA ASN A 6 -4.43 -2.25 2.22
C ASN A 6 -3.24 -2.62 1.33
N ASP A 7 -2.32 -1.69 1.08
CA ASP A 7 -1.14 -1.95 0.28
C ASP A 7 -0.18 -2.92 0.98
N GLY A 8 0.07 -2.74 2.28
CA GLY A 8 0.90 -3.67 3.06
C GLY A 8 0.34 -5.09 3.10
N VAL A 9 -0.96 -5.25 3.38
CA VAL A 9 -1.62 -6.57 3.40
C VAL A 9 -1.73 -7.15 1.98
N GLY A 10 -2.01 -6.30 0.98
CA GLY A 10 -2.10 -6.71 -0.42
C GLY A 10 -0.80 -7.34 -0.93
N VAL A 11 0.36 -6.77 -0.58
CA VAL A 11 1.67 -7.34 -0.90
C VAL A 11 1.84 -8.73 -0.27
N VAL A 12 1.49 -8.89 1.00
CA VAL A 12 1.61 -10.18 1.70
C VAL A 12 0.70 -11.24 1.05
N VAL A 13 -0.57 -10.90 0.81
CA VAL A 13 -1.52 -11.80 0.14
C VAL A 13 -1.01 -12.20 -1.25
N PHE A 14 -0.52 -11.25 -2.04
CA PHE A 14 0.04 -11.52 -3.36
C PHE A 14 1.24 -12.47 -3.29
N LEU A 15 2.21 -12.20 -2.42
CA LEU A 15 3.40 -13.04 -2.27
C LEU A 15 3.05 -14.44 -1.77
N THR A 16 2.08 -14.56 -0.87
CA THR A 16 1.57 -15.86 -0.39
C THR A 16 0.94 -16.66 -1.55
N ILE A 17 0.06 -16.04 -2.35
CA ILE A 17 -0.54 -16.69 -3.52
C ILE A 17 0.53 -17.08 -4.53
N LEU A 18 1.50 -16.20 -4.79
CA LEU A 18 2.61 -16.47 -5.70
C LEU A 18 3.47 -17.64 -5.22
N SER A 19 3.73 -17.73 -3.92
CA SER A 19 4.46 -18.86 -3.31
C SER A 19 3.73 -20.18 -3.51
N ILE A 20 2.41 -20.20 -3.31
CA ILE A 20 1.57 -21.38 -3.57
C ILE A 20 1.62 -21.78 -5.04
N ALA A 21 1.47 -20.80 -5.94
CA ALA A 21 1.50 -21.04 -7.38
C ALA A 21 2.86 -21.60 -7.86
N LYS A 22 3.96 -21.16 -7.25
CA LYS A 22 5.33 -21.67 -7.53
C LYS A 22 5.57 -23.08 -7.03
N SER A 23 4.93 -23.51 -5.96
CA SER A 23 5.10 -24.85 -5.39
C SER A 23 4.44 -25.98 -6.20
N SER A 24 3.93 -25.70 -7.40
CA SER A 24 3.37 -26.68 -8.37
C SER A 24 2.28 -27.60 -7.81
N GLY A 25 1.55 -27.18 -6.80
CA GLY A 25 0.46 -27.96 -6.21
C GLY A 25 0.88 -29.22 -5.45
N ALA A 26 2.18 -29.45 -5.22
CA ALA A 26 2.63 -30.52 -4.36
C ALA A 26 2.32 -30.14 -2.91
N ASP A 27 1.41 -30.88 -2.29
CA ASP A 27 1.05 -30.92 -0.86
C ASP A 27 1.31 -29.64 -0.03
N VAL A 28 0.79 -28.50 -0.49
CA VAL A 28 0.81 -27.29 0.32
C VAL A 28 -0.32 -27.41 1.33
N GLU A 29 0.00 -27.93 2.51
CA GLU A 29 -0.97 -28.00 3.60
C GLU A 29 -1.53 -26.61 3.89
N PRO A 30 -2.87 -26.44 3.96
CA PRO A 30 -3.50 -25.14 4.28
C PRO A 30 -2.96 -24.52 5.58
N VAL A 31 -2.55 -25.37 6.52
CA VAL A 31 -1.94 -24.95 7.80
C VAL A 31 -0.58 -24.26 7.58
N SER A 32 0.23 -24.75 6.63
CA SER A 32 1.52 -24.13 6.30
C SER A 32 1.35 -22.74 5.69
N ILE A 33 0.35 -22.56 4.82
CA ILE A 33 0.00 -21.25 4.24
C ILE A 33 -0.43 -20.27 5.34
N LEU A 34 -1.34 -20.71 6.21
CA LEU A 34 -1.82 -19.89 7.32
C LEU A 34 -0.69 -19.49 8.26
N LYS A 35 0.22 -20.42 8.53
CA LYS A 35 1.40 -20.18 9.36
C LYS A 35 2.33 -19.13 8.73
N LEU A 36 2.65 -19.25 7.45
CA LEU A 36 3.47 -18.28 6.71
C LEU A 36 2.82 -16.90 6.70
N PHE A 37 1.55 -16.83 6.34
CA PHE A 37 0.79 -15.58 6.34
C PHE A 37 0.79 -14.92 7.73
N THR A 38 0.51 -15.70 8.77
CA THR A 38 0.50 -15.22 10.15
C THR A 38 1.90 -14.73 10.57
N GLN A 39 2.94 -15.47 10.24
CA GLN A 39 4.32 -15.07 10.52
C GLN A 39 4.68 -13.76 9.81
N GLU A 40 4.39 -13.63 8.52
CA GLU A 40 4.69 -12.43 7.75
C GLU A 40 3.94 -11.20 8.29
N VAL A 41 2.63 -11.33 8.57
CA VAL A 41 1.80 -10.23 9.04
C VAL A 41 2.15 -9.84 10.47
N PHE A 42 1.99 -10.74 11.42
CA PHE A 42 2.19 -10.42 12.84
C PHE A 42 3.66 -10.21 13.18
N GLY A 43 4.56 -10.96 12.53
CA GLY A 43 5.99 -10.72 12.66
C GLY A 43 6.42 -9.37 12.09
N GLY A 44 5.86 -8.97 10.94
CA GLY A 44 6.08 -7.62 10.37
C GLY A 44 5.60 -6.52 11.31
N ILE A 45 4.37 -6.63 11.82
CA ILE A 45 3.83 -5.67 12.80
C ILE A 45 4.68 -5.63 14.06
N GLY A 46 5.04 -6.80 14.62
CA GLY A 46 5.89 -6.88 15.81
C GLY A 46 7.26 -6.24 15.61
N LEU A 47 7.92 -6.53 14.48
CA LEU A 47 9.18 -5.89 14.12
C LEU A 47 9.03 -4.37 13.99
N GLY A 48 7.96 -3.91 13.34
CA GLY A 48 7.67 -2.49 13.18
C GLY A 48 7.46 -1.77 14.51
N LEU A 49 6.77 -2.39 15.47
CA LEU A 49 6.63 -1.83 16.83
C LEU A 49 7.98 -1.70 17.55
N ILE A 50 8.83 -2.72 17.44
CA ILE A 50 10.17 -2.70 18.05
C ILE A 50 11.03 -1.60 17.43
N LEU A 51 11.08 -1.54 16.10
CA LEU A 51 11.88 -0.55 15.37
C LEU A 51 11.37 0.87 15.60
N GLY A 52 10.05 1.08 15.58
CA GLY A 52 9.44 2.38 15.87
C GLY A 52 9.70 2.83 17.32
N TRP A 53 9.69 1.90 18.29
CA TRP A 53 10.05 2.21 19.67
C TRP A 53 11.54 2.57 19.81
N ILE A 54 12.43 1.85 19.12
CA ILE A 54 13.86 2.17 19.08
C ILE A 54 14.08 3.57 18.48
N ALA A 55 13.44 3.85 17.32
CA ALA A 55 13.48 5.16 16.69
C ALA A 55 13.04 6.26 17.65
N PHE A 56 11.86 6.10 18.27
CA PHE A 56 11.33 7.04 19.26
C PHE A 56 12.33 7.31 20.40
N LYS A 57 12.94 6.25 20.96
CA LYS A 57 13.89 6.39 22.05
C LYS A 57 15.18 7.10 21.63
N MET A 58 15.66 6.84 20.42
CA MET A 58 16.84 7.51 19.87
C MET A 58 16.55 8.99 19.60
N MET A 59 15.44 9.31 18.93
CA MET A 59 15.05 10.69 18.62
C MET A 59 14.81 11.51 19.88
N LYS A 60 14.23 10.92 20.91
CA LYS A 60 14.04 11.61 22.21
C LYS A 60 15.34 11.99 22.92
N SER A 61 16.45 11.34 22.60
CA SER A 61 17.76 11.61 23.24
C SER A 61 18.60 12.66 22.51
N ILE A 62 18.17 13.10 21.33
CA ILE A 62 18.93 13.95 20.43
C ILE A 62 17.97 15.00 19.86
N ASP A 63 18.33 16.29 19.99
CA ASP A 63 17.58 17.40 19.36
C ASP A 63 18.42 17.96 18.21
N ASN A 64 18.46 17.18 17.10
CA ASN A 64 19.18 17.57 15.89
C ASN A 64 18.48 16.95 14.68
N TYR A 65 17.93 17.80 13.80
CA TYR A 65 17.13 17.35 12.66
C TYR A 65 17.89 16.45 11.69
N GLU A 66 19.19 16.69 11.46
CA GLU A 66 19.99 15.88 10.54
C GLU A 66 20.13 14.45 11.05
N ILE A 67 20.40 14.30 12.36
CA ILE A 67 20.54 13.00 13.00
C ILE A 67 19.19 12.27 13.05
N GLU A 68 18.09 12.97 13.32
CA GLU A 68 16.76 12.37 13.36
C GLU A 68 16.33 11.86 11.99
N VAL A 69 16.59 12.61 10.91
CA VAL A 69 16.39 12.13 9.54
C VAL A 69 17.21 10.87 9.28
N ILE A 70 18.50 10.87 9.65
CA ILE A 70 19.38 9.69 9.48
C ILE A 70 18.85 8.49 10.26
N ILE A 71 18.35 8.69 11.49
CA ILE A 71 17.72 7.63 12.29
C ILE A 71 16.54 7.02 11.53
N THR A 72 15.64 7.85 10.97
CA THR A 72 14.50 7.34 10.21
C THR A 72 14.93 6.53 8.97
N ILE A 73 15.94 7.00 8.24
CA ILE A 73 16.52 6.28 7.09
C ILE A 73 17.11 4.93 7.56
N ALA A 74 17.89 4.93 8.63
CA ALA A 74 18.50 3.72 9.18
C ALA A 74 17.45 2.69 9.61
N ILE A 75 16.35 3.14 10.23
CA ILE A 75 15.22 2.28 10.60
C ILE A 75 14.56 1.68 9.37
N VAL A 76 14.30 2.47 8.32
CA VAL A 76 13.68 1.99 7.08
C VAL A 76 14.60 0.98 6.37
N MET A 77 15.86 1.32 6.15
CA MET A 77 16.81 0.45 5.44
C MET A 77 17.17 -0.79 6.26
N GLY A 78 17.56 -0.60 7.51
CA GLY A 78 17.92 -1.69 8.41
C GLY A 78 16.75 -2.60 8.73
N GLY A 79 15.58 -2.02 8.98
CA GLY A 79 14.36 -2.75 9.26
C GLY A 79 13.87 -3.58 8.07
N THR A 80 13.99 -3.04 6.85
CA THR A 80 13.67 -3.78 5.61
C THR A 80 14.60 -4.98 5.44
N LEU A 81 15.91 -4.81 5.68
CA LEU A 81 16.89 -5.90 5.61
C LEU A 81 16.60 -6.99 6.65
N ILE A 82 16.31 -6.60 7.89
CA ILE A 82 15.96 -7.54 8.98
C ILE A 82 14.67 -8.29 8.64
N ALA A 83 13.63 -7.58 8.21
CA ALA A 83 12.36 -8.18 7.81
C ALA A 83 12.56 -9.22 6.70
N HIS A 84 13.32 -8.88 5.67
CA HIS A 84 13.62 -9.79 4.56
C HIS A 84 14.39 -11.05 5.05
N LYS A 85 15.39 -10.88 5.93
CA LYS A 85 16.18 -12.00 6.47
C LYS A 85 15.34 -12.96 7.30
N TRP A 86 14.33 -12.47 7.99
CA TRP A 86 13.44 -13.26 8.86
C TRP A 86 12.13 -13.68 8.19
N HIS A 87 11.98 -13.44 6.89
CA HIS A 87 10.76 -13.72 6.12
C HIS A 87 9.52 -13.07 6.75
N LEU A 88 9.66 -11.78 7.13
CA LEU A 88 8.59 -10.95 7.65
C LEU A 88 8.19 -9.91 6.60
N SER A 89 6.97 -9.40 6.67
CA SER A 89 6.52 -8.33 5.77
C SER A 89 7.23 -7.01 6.04
N SER A 90 8.20 -6.64 5.19
CA SER A 90 8.87 -5.34 5.25
C SER A 90 7.91 -4.15 5.13
N PRO A 91 6.92 -4.15 4.21
CA PRO A 91 5.96 -3.05 4.11
C PRO A 91 5.16 -2.87 5.41
N LEU A 92 4.64 -3.95 6.00
CA LEU A 92 3.89 -3.86 7.26
C LEU A 92 4.77 -3.41 8.44
N ALA A 93 6.03 -3.85 8.49
CA ALA A 93 6.96 -3.40 9.51
C ALA A 93 7.22 -1.89 9.39
N MET A 94 7.46 -1.38 8.19
CA MET A 94 7.69 0.06 7.98
C MET A 94 6.44 0.91 8.23
N VAL A 95 5.27 0.44 7.80
CA VAL A 95 3.98 1.09 8.11
C VAL A 95 3.77 1.19 9.61
N THR A 96 4.00 0.09 10.34
CA THR A 96 3.80 0.05 11.79
C THR A 96 4.80 0.94 12.53
N ALA A 97 6.08 0.93 12.13
CA ALA A 97 7.10 1.80 12.68
C ALA A 97 6.78 3.28 12.40
N GLY A 98 6.37 3.61 11.17
CA GLY A 98 5.99 4.96 10.77
C GLY A 98 4.77 5.48 11.52
N LEU A 99 3.74 4.65 11.75
CA LEU A 99 2.57 5.03 12.54
C LEU A 99 2.92 5.29 14.02
N LEU A 100 3.89 4.56 14.55
CA LEU A 100 4.35 4.77 15.93
C LEU A 100 5.15 6.07 16.04
N VAL A 101 6.11 6.28 15.15
CA VAL A 101 6.92 7.52 15.11
C VAL A 101 6.07 8.73 14.74
N GLY A 102 5.10 8.58 13.84
CA GLY A 102 4.17 9.63 13.42
C GLY A 102 3.01 9.91 14.37
N ASN A 103 2.92 9.22 15.51
CA ASN A 103 1.87 9.47 16.49
C ASN A 103 2.09 10.80 17.20
N ASP A 104 1.10 11.72 17.15
CA ASP A 104 1.22 13.10 17.66
C ASP A 104 1.76 13.19 19.09
N LYS A 105 1.30 12.31 19.99
CA LYS A 105 1.73 12.32 21.39
C LYS A 105 3.20 11.90 21.56
N LEU A 106 3.63 10.91 20.77
CA LEU A 106 5.00 10.42 20.81
C LEU A 106 5.95 11.40 20.12
N ARG A 107 5.54 11.99 19.00
CA ARG A 107 6.31 13.01 18.28
C ARG A 107 6.60 14.22 19.15
N GLN A 108 5.57 14.80 19.77
CA GLN A 108 5.72 15.94 20.68
C GLN A 108 6.61 15.63 21.89
N ALA A 109 6.71 14.36 22.30
CA ALA A 109 7.57 13.93 23.39
C ALA A 109 9.02 13.62 22.96
N ALA A 110 9.26 13.42 21.66
CA ALA A 110 10.55 13.00 21.10
C ALA A 110 11.26 14.08 20.31
N MET A 111 10.55 14.98 19.66
CA MET A 111 11.09 15.98 18.73
C MET A 111 10.62 17.38 19.06
N SER A 112 11.44 18.37 18.73
CA SER A 112 11.01 19.77 18.69
C SER A 112 10.10 20.02 17.48
N LYS A 113 9.25 21.05 17.50
CA LYS A 113 8.40 21.41 16.36
C LYS A 113 9.19 21.73 15.10
N GLU A 114 10.39 22.26 15.26
CA GLU A 114 11.28 22.58 14.15
C GLU A 114 11.79 21.30 13.47
N THR A 115 12.30 20.37 14.26
CA THR A 115 12.83 19.08 13.79
C THR A 115 11.74 18.21 13.17
N GLU A 116 10.53 18.21 13.76
CA GLU A 116 9.36 17.55 13.20
C GLU A 116 9.09 18.03 11.77
N GLY A 117 9.12 19.36 11.53
CA GLY A 117 8.92 19.94 10.21
C GLY A 117 9.98 19.52 9.17
N TYR A 118 11.24 19.34 9.58
CA TYR A 118 12.30 18.88 8.68
C TYR A 118 12.16 17.41 8.32
N VAL A 119 11.82 16.54 9.27
CA VAL A 119 11.58 15.11 9.02
C VAL A 119 10.40 14.93 8.07
N ASP A 120 9.31 15.67 8.26
CA ASP A 120 8.15 15.60 7.39
C ASP A 120 8.47 16.04 5.96
N LYS A 121 9.14 17.20 5.79
CA LYS A 121 9.57 17.70 4.47
C LYS A 121 10.53 16.75 3.76
N PHE A 122 11.43 16.12 4.50
CA PHE A 122 12.34 15.13 3.94
C PHE A 122 11.56 13.93 3.37
N TRP A 123 10.65 13.36 4.16
CA TRP A 123 9.88 12.19 3.70
C TRP A 123 8.88 12.56 2.59
N GLU A 124 8.30 13.75 2.61
CA GLU A 124 7.49 14.28 1.50
C GLU A 124 8.31 14.36 0.21
N LEU A 125 9.54 14.89 0.26
CA LEU A 125 10.44 14.96 -0.88
C LEU A 125 10.80 13.56 -1.41
N ILE A 126 11.12 12.62 -0.52
CA ILE A 126 11.44 11.23 -0.88
C ILE A 126 10.23 10.52 -1.52
N ASP A 127 9.02 10.74 -0.98
CA ASP A 127 7.80 10.19 -1.57
C ASP A 127 7.58 10.69 -3.00
N VAL A 128 7.67 11.99 -3.23
CA VAL A 128 7.57 12.60 -4.56
C VAL A 128 8.63 12.04 -5.51
N LEU A 129 9.89 11.96 -5.06
CA LEU A 129 11.00 11.45 -5.86
C LEU A 129 10.78 10.00 -6.28
N PHE A 130 10.43 9.12 -5.34
CA PHE A 130 10.19 7.72 -5.65
C PHE A 130 8.94 7.49 -6.48
N ASN A 131 7.89 8.29 -6.29
CA ASN A 131 6.72 8.25 -7.15
C ASN A 131 7.06 8.64 -8.59
N ILE A 132 7.86 9.69 -8.81
CA ILE A 132 8.33 10.08 -10.16
C ILE A 132 9.14 8.94 -10.79
N ILE A 133 10.11 8.39 -10.08
CA ILE A 133 10.93 7.26 -10.56
C ILE A 133 10.04 6.07 -10.92
N LEU A 134 9.09 5.73 -10.06
CA LEU A 134 8.16 4.63 -10.27
C LEU A 134 7.31 4.85 -11.53
N PHE A 135 6.73 6.04 -11.71
CA PHE A 135 5.93 6.33 -12.91
C PHE A 135 6.76 6.35 -14.19
N VAL A 136 8.01 6.80 -14.12
CA VAL A 136 8.94 6.73 -15.28
C VAL A 136 9.24 5.27 -15.64
N LEU A 137 9.54 4.43 -14.65
CA LEU A 137 9.78 2.99 -14.89
C LEU A 137 8.54 2.30 -15.45
N ILE A 138 7.36 2.60 -14.92
CA ILE A 138 6.08 2.13 -15.45
C ILE A 138 5.90 2.56 -16.91
N GLY A 139 6.16 3.83 -17.22
CA GLY A 139 6.07 4.36 -18.58
C GLY A 139 7.05 3.70 -19.55
N MET A 140 8.25 3.39 -19.10
CA MET A 140 9.25 2.68 -19.92
C MET A 140 8.84 1.23 -20.20
N GLU A 141 8.28 0.53 -19.23
CA GLU A 141 7.83 -0.85 -19.41
C GLU A 141 6.68 -0.94 -20.44
N ILE A 142 5.80 0.06 -20.51
CA ILE A 142 4.74 0.13 -21.52
C ILE A 142 5.31 0.05 -22.94
N LEU A 143 6.48 0.61 -23.21
CA LEU A 143 7.11 0.60 -24.54
C LEU A 143 7.56 -0.80 -24.99
N VAL A 144 7.77 -1.70 -24.04
CA VAL A 144 8.28 -3.06 -24.29
C VAL A 144 7.14 -4.10 -24.33
N LEU A 145 5.97 -3.76 -23.79
CA LEU A 145 4.82 -4.67 -23.71
C LEU A 145 4.14 -4.86 -25.06
N THR A 146 3.84 -6.10 -25.39
CA THR A 146 2.99 -6.46 -26.54
C THR A 146 1.53 -6.33 -26.18
N PHE A 147 0.87 -5.29 -26.70
CA PHE A 147 -0.56 -5.08 -26.48
C PHE A 147 -1.40 -5.98 -27.39
N ARG A 148 -1.78 -7.13 -26.87
CA ARG A 148 -2.73 -8.02 -27.55
C ARG A 148 -4.16 -7.62 -27.16
N LEU A 149 -5.09 -7.68 -28.12
CA LEU A 149 -6.48 -7.27 -27.91
C LEU A 149 -7.17 -8.09 -26.80
N ASP A 150 -6.89 -9.39 -26.74
CA ASP A 150 -7.41 -10.30 -25.71
C ASP A 150 -6.95 -9.87 -24.28
N TYR A 151 -5.70 -9.40 -24.11
CA TYR A 151 -5.18 -8.92 -22.82
C TYR A 151 -5.81 -7.59 -22.41
N ILE A 152 -6.03 -6.70 -23.38
CA ILE A 152 -6.72 -5.42 -23.14
C ILE A 152 -8.18 -5.67 -22.72
N LEU A 153 -8.89 -6.58 -23.43
CA LEU A 153 -10.27 -6.94 -23.09
C LEU A 153 -10.34 -7.56 -21.68
N ALA A 154 -9.40 -8.42 -21.32
CA ALA A 154 -9.32 -8.97 -19.98
C ALA A 154 -9.13 -7.86 -18.92
N GLY A 155 -8.27 -6.88 -19.20
CA GLY A 155 -8.10 -5.70 -18.35
C GLY A 155 -9.36 -4.84 -18.20
N LEU A 156 -10.08 -4.60 -19.31
CA LEU A 156 -11.32 -3.85 -19.28
C LEU A 156 -12.43 -4.56 -18.47
N ILE A 157 -12.49 -5.89 -18.52
CA ILE A 157 -13.39 -6.70 -17.68
C ILE A 157 -12.95 -6.67 -16.22
N ALA A 158 -11.65 -6.66 -15.96
CA ALA A 158 -11.12 -6.59 -14.59
C ALA A 158 -11.49 -5.29 -13.86
N VAL A 159 -11.62 -4.15 -14.56
CA VAL A 159 -11.98 -2.86 -13.95
C VAL A 159 -13.32 -2.93 -13.19
N PRO A 160 -14.47 -3.25 -13.82
CA PRO A 160 -15.74 -3.32 -13.09
C PRO A 160 -15.74 -4.41 -12.03
N PHE A 161 -15.04 -5.53 -12.26
CA PHE A 161 -14.92 -6.59 -11.28
C PHE A 161 -14.19 -6.12 -10.01
N ILE A 162 -13.07 -5.40 -10.15
CA ILE A 162 -12.31 -4.85 -9.02
C ILE A 162 -13.15 -3.81 -8.26
N LEU A 163 -13.87 -2.95 -8.97
CA LEU A 163 -14.76 -1.96 -8.34
C LEU A 163 -15.90 -2.64 -7.57
N LEU A 164 -16.48 -3.70 -8.12
CA LEU A 164 -17.51 -4.48 -7.45
C LEU A 164 -16.96 -5.14 -6.17
N CYS A 165 -15.82 -5.82 -6.26
CA CYS A 165 -15.17 -6.44 -5.11
C CYS A 165 -14.88 -5.40 -4.01
N ARG A 166 -14.40 -4.21 -4.38
CA ARG A 166 -14.14 -3.13 -3.45
C ARG A 166 -15.44 -2.61 -2.81
N TYR A 167 -16.47 -2.40 -3.60
CA TYR A 167 -17.78 -1.98 -3.08
C TYR A 167 -18.32 -2.98 -2.05
N LEU A 168 -18.26 -4.27 -2.35
CA LEU A 168 -18.73 -5.33 -1.45
C LEU A 168 -17.88 -5.42 -0.18
N SER A 169 -16.56 -5.28 -0.29
CA SER A 169 -15.66 -5.32 0.87
C SER A 169 -15.88 -4.15 1.83
N LEU A 170 -16.22 -2.97 1.33
CA LEU A 170 -16.51 -1.79 2.13
C LEU A 170 -17.93 -1.78 2.69
N TRP A 171 -18.88 -2.42 2.01
CA TRP A 171 -20.28 -2.43 2.40
C TRP A 171 -20.49 -3.04 3.80
N LEU A 172 -19.83 -4.16 4.09
CA LEU A 172 -19.96 -4.86 5.36
C LEU A 172 -19.47 -4.03 6.57
N PRO A 173 -18.22 -3.52 6.59
CA PRO A 173 -17.73 -2.70 7.71
C PRO A 173 -18.51 -1.38 7.83
N ILE A 174 -18.83 -0.70 6.74
CA ILE A 174 -19.59 0.55 6.80
C ILE A 174 -20.97 0.31 7.43
N LYS A 175 -21.67 -0.76 7.02
CA LYS A 175 -22.98 -1.12 7.60
C LYS A 175 -22.88 -1.48 9.09
N THR A 176 -21.82 -2.20 9.47
CA THR A 176 -21.61 -2.63 10.86
C THR A 176 -21.31 -1.46 11.79
N PHE A 177 -20.46 -0.53 11.34
CA PHE A 177 -20.04 0.63 12.13
C PHE A 177 -20.91 1.87 11.94
N ALA A 178 -21.91 1.84 11.05
CA ALA A 178 -22.78 2.98 10.74
C ALA A 178 -23.41 3.62 11.98
N LYS A 179 -23.78 2.81 13.00
CA LYS A 179 -24.37 3.29 14.26
C LYS A 179 -23.38 4.01 15.19
N ARG A 180 -22.07 3.77 15.03
CA ARG A 180 -21.02 4.33 15.90
C ARG A 180 -20.29 5.51 15.29
N LEU A 181 -20.17 5.53 13.97
CA LEU A 181 -19.29 6.43 13.23
C LEU A 181 -20.12 7.27 12.25
N ASN A 182 -21.13 7.98 12.58
CA ASN A 182 -21.94 8.91 11.78
C ASN A 182 -21.37 9.19 10.36
N PHE A 183 -21.37 8.14 9.50
CA PHE A 183 -20.82 8.26 8.15
C PHE A 183 -21.64 9.25 7.31
N VAL A 184 -20.94 10.00 6.45
CA VAL A 184 -21.55 10.87 5.46
C VAL A 184 -22.41 10.03 4.48
N PRO A 185 -23.53 10.54 3.97
CA PRO A 185 -24.28 9.86 2.92
C PRO A 185 -23.39 9.43 1.76
N HIS A 186 -23.64 8.24 1.21
CA HIS A 186 -22.87 7.66 0.10
C HIS A 186 -21.39 7.35 0.39
N THR A 187 -20.95 7.26 1.66
CA THR A 187 -19.58 6.94 2.05
C THR A 187 -19.04 5.70 1.32
N ASN A 188 -19.84 4.62 1.19
CA ASN A 188 -19.41 3.41 0.49
C ASN A 188 -19.04 3.68 -0.97
N LEU A 189 -19.86 4.47 -1.69
CA LEU A 189 -19.59 4.82 -3.08
C LEU A 189 -18.35 5.72 -3.21
N ILE A 190 -18.22 6.71 -2.32
CA ILE A 190 -17.09 7.64 -2.28
C ILE A 190 -15.78 6.86 -2.03
N MET A 191 -15.76 5.97 -1.04
CA MET A 191 -14.58 5.16 -0.72
C MET A 191 -14.26 4.14 -1.82
N THR A 192 -15.28 3.56 -2.46
CA THR A 192 -15.08 2.66 -3.60
C THR A 192 -14.44 3.38 -4.77
N TRP A 193 -14.94 4.55 -5.13
CA TRP A 193 -14.43 5.34 -6.26
C TRP A 193 -13.08 6.00 -5.94
N GLY A 194 -12.88 6.46 -4.70
CA GLY A 194 -11.63 7.07 -4.24
C GLY A 194 -10.47 6.09 -4.01
N GLY A 195 -10.70 4.79 -4.14
CA GLY A 195 -9.67 3.76 -4.00
C GLY A 195 -8.76 3.65 -5.21
N LEU A 196 -7.95 4.67 -5.43
CA LEU A 196 -7.01 4.71 -6.55
C LEU A 196 -5.99 3.57 -6.47
N ARG A 197 -5.73 2.95 -7.62
CA ARG A 197 -4.68 1.92 -7.77
C ARG A 197 -3.43 2.58 -8.32
N GLY A 198 -2.29 2.28 -7.72
CA GLY A 198 -1.02 2.91 -8.05
C GLY A 198 0.06 1.94 -8.49
N GLY A 199 1.30 2.41 -8.44
CA GLY A 199 2.47 1.71 -8.93
C GLY A 199 2.80 0.40 -8.22
N ILE A 200 2.41 0.22 -6.96
CA ILE A 200 2.62 -1.05 -6.23
C ILE A 200 2.00 -2.23 -6.98
N SER A 201 0.80 -2.05 -7.54
CA SER A 201 0.14 -3.11 -8.33
C SER A 201 0.97 -3.49 -9.56
N VAL A 202 1.58 -2.52 -10.25
CA VAL A 202 2.45 -2.76 -11.40
C VAL A 202 3.76 -3.42 -10.96
N ALA A 203 4.36 -2.97 -9.87
CA ALA A 203 5.58 -3.57 -9.33
C ALA A 203 5.37 -5.05 -8.96
N LEU A 204 4.23 -5.39 -8.36
CA LEU A 204 3.87 -6.77 -8.06
C LEU A 204 3.66 -7.60 -9.34
N ALA A 205 2.98 -7.06 -10.35
CA ALA A 205 2.82 -7.74 -11.64
C ALA A 205 4.17 -7.96 -12.34
N LEU A 206 5.11 -7.00 -12.24
CA LEU A 206 6.48 -7.13 -12.74
C LEU A 206 7.29 -8.20 -12.01
N SER A 207 6.99 -8.49 -10.76
CA SER A 207 7.66 -9.53 -9.97
C SER A 207 7.25 -10.96 -10.33
N LEU A 208 6.21 -11.14 -11.16
CA LEU A 208 5.77 -12.45 -11.64
C LEU A 208 6.85 -13.09 -12.51
N PRO A 209 7.09 -14.41 -12.39
CA PRO A 209 7.90 -15.17 -13.32
C PRO A 209 7.35 -15.11 -14.75
N LYS A 210 8.21 -15.16 -15.76
CA LYS A 210 7.80 -15.08 -17.18
C LYS A 210 6.88 -16.22 -17.61
N ASP A 211 7.03 -17.40 -17.00
CA ASP A 211 6.25 -18.62 -17.23
C ASP A 211 4.84 -18.59 -16.64
N MET A 212 4.53 -17.60 -15.78
CA MET A 212 3.23 -17.43 -15.12
C MET A 212 2.36 -16.36 -15.79
N TYR A 213 2.24 -16.36 -17.10
CA TYR A 213 1.43 -15.38 -17.85
C TYR A 213 1.70 -13.92 -17.49
N ARG A 214 2.96 -13.59 -17.17
CA ARG A 214 3.38 -12.25 -16.72
C ARG A 214 2.89 -11.13 -17.63
N GLU A 215 2.98 -11.29 -18.95
CA GLU A 215 2.54 -10.28 -19.92
C GLU A 215 1.03 -10.00 -19.82
N LEU A 216 0.20 -11.05 -19.68
CA LEU A 216 -1.23 -10.90 -19.47
C LEU A 216 -1.53 -10.09 -18.21
N PHE A 217 -0.94 -10.49 -17.07
CA PHE A 217 -1.16 -9.79 -15.81
C PHE A 217 -0.63 -8.35 -15.83
N LEU A 218 0.49 -8.11 -16.51
CA LEU A 218 1.01 -6.76 -16.69
C LEU A 218 0.03 -5.89 -17.48
N VAL A 219 -0.39 -6.32 -18.67
CA VAL A 219 -1.32 -5.53 -19.49
C VAL A 219 -2.64 -5.30 -18.75
N MET A 220 -3.21 -6.32 -18.09
CA MET A 220 -4.41 -6.16 -17.27
C MET A 220 -4.20 -5.12 -16.17
N THR A 221 -3.08 -5.19 -15.45
CA THR A 221 -2.74 -4.25 -14.38
C THR A 221 -2.59 -2.83 -14.92
N TYR A 222 -1.94 -2.65 -16.06
CA TYR A 222 -1.83 -1.35 -16.71
C TYR A 222 -3.18 -0.75 -17.07
N VAL A 223 -4.08 -1.53 -17.68
CA VAL A 223 -5.45 -1.06 -17.98
C VAL A 223 -6.17 -0.60 -16.73
N VAL A 224 -6.09 -1.36 -15.65
CA VAL A 224 -6.70 -1.01 -14.36
C VAL A 224 -6.06 0.25 -13.76
N VAL A 225 -4.75 0.36 -13.77
CA VAL A 225 -4.02 1.51 -13.19
C VAL A 225 -4.26 2.78 -14.00
N VAL A 226 -4.22 2.71 -15.33
CA VAL A 226 -4.53 3.85 -16.21
C VAL A 226 -5.97 4.31 -16.01
N PHE A 227 -6.94 3.38 -15.96
CA PHE A 227 -8.32 3.73 -15.63
C PHE A 227 -8.43 4.37 -14.24
N SER A 228 -7.72 3.86 -13.25
CA SER A 228 -7.74 4.40 -11.89
C SER A 228 -7.17 5.81 -11.83
N ILE A 229 -6.03 6.06 -12.46
CA ILE A 229 -5.37 7.37 -12.42
C ILE A 229 -6.19 8.40 -13.22
N ILE A 230 -6.59 8.07 -14.45
CA ILE A 230 -7.29 9.00 -15.34
C ILE A 230 -8.80 9.03 -15.02
N GLY A 231 -9.47 7.87 -15.05
CA GLY A 231 -10.92 7.78 -14.86
C GLY A 231 -11.34 8.17 -13.45
N GLN A 232 -10.82 7.47 -12.44
CA GLN A 232 -11.18 7.74 -11.05
C GLN A 232 -10.51 9.02 -10.53
N GLY A 233 -9.20 9.23 -10.77
CA GLY A 233 -8.44 10.36 -10.26
C GLY A 233 -9.04 11.71 -10.69
N LEU A 234 -9.39 11.89 -11.97
CA LEU A 234 -9.98 13.12 -12.47
C LEU A 234 -11.45 13.33 -12.05
N THR A 235 -12.16 12.25 -11.73
CA THR A 235 -13.60 12.32 -11.44
C THR A 235 -13.93 12.26 -9.95
N VAL A 236 -13.00 11.84 -9.08
CA VAL A 236 -13.24 11.70 -7.64
C VAL A 236 -13.68 13.01 -6.98
N GLY A 237 -13.01 14.14 -7.29
CA GLY A 237 -13.36 15.46 -6.76
C GLY A 237 -14.79 15.90 -7.12
N PRO A 238 -15.14 15.96 -8.41
CA PRO A 238 -16.51 16.25 -8.87
C PRO A 238 -17.58 15.32 -8.28
N ILE A 239 -17.29 14.02 -8.16
CA ILE A 239 -18.24 13.05 -7.59
C ILE A 239 -18.47 13.31 -6.11
N ILE A 240 -17.41 13.55 -5.33
CA ILE A 240 -17.54 13.89 -3.91
C ILE A 240 -18.38 15.13 -3.75
N LYS A 241 -18.07 16.19 -4.48
CA LYS A 241 -18.82 17.44 -4.44
C LYS A 241 -20.32 17.23 -4.71
N LYS A 242 -20.65 16.48 -5.77
CA LYS A 242 -22.04 16.18 -6.14
C LYS A 242 -22.80 15.34 -5.10
N LEU A 243 -22.08 14.45 -4.39
CA LEU A 243 -22.70 13.53 -3.41
C LEU A 243 -22.79 14.14 -2.01
N THR A 244 -21.97 15.15 -1.69
CA THR A 244 -21.93 15.78 -0.35
C THR A 244 -22.61 17.14 -0.29
N GLU A 245 -22.82 17.82 -1.43
CA GLU A 245 -23.61 19.06 -1.45
C GLU A 245 -25.10 18.75 -1.15
N PRO A 246 -25.70 19.46 -0.19
CA PRO A 246 -27.14 19.34 0.04
C PRO A 246 -27.88 19.75 -1.25
N LYS A 247 -28.79 18.89 -1.72
CA LYS A 247 -29.70 19.28 -2.80
C LYS A 247 -30.50 20.48 -2.31
N GLN A 248 -30.24 21.65 -2.93
CA GLN A 248 -31.08 22.84 -2.77
C GLN A 248 -32.47 22.55 -3.22
#